data_81b2164f2fb7697e039a044bd50bddd8
#
_entry.id   81b2164f2fb7697e039a044bd50bddd8
#
_cell.length_a   1.000
_cell.length_b   1.000
_cell.length_c   1.000
_cell.angle_alpha   90.00
_cell.angle_beta   90.00
_cell.angle_gamma   90.00
#
_symmetry.space_group_name_H-M   'P 1'
#
loop_
_entity.id
_entity.type
_entity.pdbx_description
1 polymer ?
#
loop_
_entity_poly.entity_id
_entity_poly.type
_entity_poly.pdbx_seq_one_letter_code
_entity_poly.pdbx_strand_id
1 'polypeptide(L)'
;NENNIKASFSSKAALNNLNNIKKDWLNIQKSFQKETVNEMANKLKKIMHDLLYLSKKQEGLKQQTIGLSRNSSKLKDLAYQQQILQDQLKKITNQILNISKETFAITPQLSKTIGGTNNSIEQTKIYLTNRNIKEASKNQNLSMEGLNKSALNIFKSIQDMKASGSASGFEQFLKMMQQMAGQQQGLNQKGVNLSLGKKATAIQQQIMKSMLQSQNNIRQQLSELIKQMNQSGKQQGQG
;
A
#
# COMPACT_ATOMS: atom_id res chain seq x y z
N ASN A 1 -55.28 40.15 4.49
CA ASN A 1 -55.15 38.78 5.05
C ASN A 1 -54.91 37.69 3.97
N GLU A 2 -55.50 37.77 2.78
CA GLU A 2 -55.35 36.80 1.71
C GLU A 2 -53.93 36.73 1.11
N ASN A 3 -53.27 37.89 0.95
CA ASN A 3 -51.92 37.97 0.45
C ASN A 3 -50.86 37.34 1.38
N ASN A 4 -51.07 37.42 2.70
CA ASN A 4 -50.19 36.78 3.68
C ASN A 4 -50.33 35.22 3.69
N ILE A 5 -51.54 34.75 3.43
CA ILE A 5 -51.83 33.30 3.33
C ILE A 5 -51.19 32.76 2.03
N LYS A 6 -51.33 33.42 0.89
CA LYS A 6 -50.71 33.03 -0.37
C LYS A 6 -49.18 33.06 -0.28
N ALA A 7 -48.60 34.08 0.34
CA ALA A 7 -47.16 34.17 0.58
C ALA A 7 -46.63 33.04 1.47
N SER A 8 -47.39 32.66 2.52
CA SER A 8 -47.06 31.54 3.40
C SER A 8 -47.12 30.21 2.66
N PHE A 9 -48.12 29.96 1.82
CA PHE A 9 -48.22 28.76 1.00
C PHE A 9 -47.07 28.64 -0.03
N SER A 10 -46.73 29.74 -0.71
CA SER A 10 -45.63 29.81 -1.66
C SER A 10 -44.27 29.55 -0.98
N SER A 11 -44.08 30.12 0.21
CA SER A 11 -42.88 29.92 1.02
C SER A 11 -42.73 28.46 1.46
N LYS A 12 -43.82 27.82 1.88
CA LYS A 12 -43.86 26.40 2.29
C LYS A 12 -43.61 25.46 1.13
N ALA A 13 -44.16 25.76 -0.05
CA ALA A 13 -43.91 25.02 -1.27
C ALA A 13 -42.45 25.15 -1.72
N ALA A 14 -41.86 26.35 -1.65
CA ALA A 14 -40.45 26.59 -1.95
C ALA A 14 -39.51 25.84 -0.98
N LEU A 15 -39.84 25.80 0.31
CA LEU A 15 -39.08 25.07 1.31
C LEU A 15 -39.11 23.55 1.06
N ASN A 16 -40.29 23.01 0.69
CA ASN A 16 -40.44 21.59 0.34
C ASN A 16 -39.61 21.25 -0.93
N ASN A 17 -39.62 22.10 -1.95
CA ASN A 17 -38.84 21.91 -3.16
C ASN A 17 -37.34 21.94 -2.86
N LEU A 18 -36.87 22.89 -2.02
CA LEU A 18 -35.48 22.94 -1.58
C LEU A 18 -35.03 21.66 -0.81
N ASN A 19 -35.91 21.16 0.06
CA ASN A 19 -35.64 19.91 0.78
C ASN A 19 -35.57 18.70 -0.16
N ASN A 20 -36.42 18.65 -1.19
CA ASN A 20 -36.36 17.59 -2.20
C ASN A 20 -35.08 17.68 -3.03
N ILE A 21 -34.71 18.88 -3.51
CA ILE A 21 -33.45 19.12 -4.22
C ILE A 21 -32.25 18.70 -3.36
N LYS A 22 -32.24 19.07 -2.08
CA LYS A 22 -31.19 18.65 -1.14
C LYS A 22 -31.10 17.12 -1.02
N LYS A 23 -32.22 16.45 -0.91
CA LYS A 23 -32.30 14.96 -0.84
C LYS A 23 -31.78 14.31 -2.11
N ASP A 24 -32.17 14.82 -3.27
CA ASP A 24 -31.73 14.32 -4.57
C ASP A 24 -30.24 14.54 -4.76
N TRP A 25 -29.71 15.69 -4.39
CA TRP A 25 -28.28 15.99 -4.39
C TRP A 25 -27.49 15.02 -3.52
N LEU A 26 -27.95 14.75 -2.30
CA LEU A 26 -27.30 13.78 -1.40
C LEU A 26 -27.30 12.35 -1.99
N ASN A 27 -28.39 11.97 -2.67
CA ASN A 27 -28.48 10.67 -3.34
C ASN A 27 -27.51 10.57 -4.53
N ILE A 28 -27.42 11.61 -5.34
CA ILE A 28 -26.47 11.71 -6.46
C ILE A 28 -25.03 11.64 -5.93
N GLN A 29 -24.71 12.40 -4.88
CA GLN A 29 -23.39 12.38 -4.26
C GLN A 29 -22.99 10.98 -3.75
N LYS A 30 -23.92 10.30 -3.06
CA LYS A 30 -23.69 8.91 -2.58
C LYS A 30 -23.49 7.93 -3.73
N SER A 31 -24.27 8.05 -4.81
CA SER A 31 -24.15 7.19 -5.97
C SER A 31 -22.79 7.37 -6.66
N PHE A 32 -22.36 8.62 -6.84
CA PHE A 32 -21.07 8.96 -7.42
C PHE A 32 -19.89 8.44 -6.57
N GLN A 33 -19.96 8.63 -5.24
CA GLN A 33 -18.95 8.10 -4.33
C GLN A 33 -18.86 6.57 -4.42
N LYS A 34 -19.99 5.88 -4.45
CA LYS A 34 -20.04 4.41 -4.56
C LYS A 34 -19.44 3.92 -5.88
N GLU A 35 -19.72 4.60 -6.98
CA GLU A 35 -19.17 4.27 -8.30
C GLU A 35 -17.66 4.44 -8.31
N THR A 36 -17.14 5.56 -7.83
CA THR A 36 -15.70 5.85 -7.73
C THR A 36 -14.98 4.83 -6.85
N VAL A 37 -15.56 4.45 -5.70
CA VAL A 37 -15.00 3.40 -4.82
C VAL A 37 -14.95 2.06 -5.54
N ASN A 38 -16.00 1.68 -6.27
CA ASN A 38 -16.04 0.42 -7.00
C ASN A 38 -15.01 0.38 -8.14
N GLU A 39 -14.85 1.46 -8.88
CA GLU A 39 -13.85 1.58 -9.94
C GLU A 39 -12.44 1.40 -9.38
N MET A 40 -12.09 2.14 -8.32
CA MET A 40 -10.79 2.02 -7.66
C MET A 40 -10.57 0.61 -7.08
N ALA A 41 -11.57 0.04 -6.43
CA ALA A 41 -11.51 -1.31 -5.90
C ALA A 41 -11.27 -2.35 -7.00
N ASN A 42 -11.84 -2.16 -8.20
CA ASN A 42 -11.63 -3.06 -9.33
C ASN A 42 -10.21 -2.93 -9.90
N LYS A 43 -9.65 -1.72 -10.01
CA LYS A 43 -8.24 -1.50 -10.36
C LYS A 43 -7.31 -2.25 -9.38
N LEU A 44 -7.55 -2.10 -8.08
CA LEU A 44 -6.76 -2.77 -7.04
C LEU A 44 -6.96 -4.29 -7.02
N LYS A 45 -8.17 -4.78 -7.25
CA LYS A 45 -8.43 -6.22 -7.40
C LYS A 45 -7.59 -6.85 -8.50
N LYS A 46 -7.51 -6.21 -9.65
CA LYS A 46 -6.69 -6.69 -10.76
C LYS A 46 -5.23 -6.85 -10.34
N ILE A 47 -4.67 -5.83 -9.70
CA ILE A 47 -3.29 -5.88 -9.19
C ILE A 47 -3.11 -7.00 -8.16
N MET A 48 -4.05 -7.17 -7.25
CA MET A 48 -4.03 -8.26 -6.27
C MET A 48 -3.98 -9.64 -6.96
N HIS A 49 -4.81 -9.87 -7.96
CA HIS A 49 -4.80 -11.10 -8.74
C HIS A 49 -3.49 -11.31 -9.48
N ASP A 50 -2.92 -10.27 -10.08
CA ASP A 50 -1.65 -10.33 -10.80
C ASP A 50 -0.50 -10.72 -9.83
N LEU A 51 -0.46 -10.15 -8.62
CA LEU A 51 0.52 -10.52 -7.58
C LEU A 51 0.38 -11.98 -7.14
N LEU A 52 -0.84 -12.47 -6.92
CA LEU A 52 -1.09 -13.88 -6.57
C LEU A 52 -0.71 -14.82 -7.72
N TYR A 53 -0.96 -14.43 -8.95
CA TYR A 53 -0.53 -15.18 -10.12
C TYR A 53 1.01 -15.28 -10.20
N LEU A 54 1.73 -14.18 -9.95
CA LEU A 54 3.19 -14.21 -9.87
C LEU A 54 3.68 -15.08 -8.73
N SER A 55 3.02 -15.07 -7.56
CA SER A 55 3.35 -15.95 -6.44
C SER A 55 3.24 -17.42 -6.82
N LYS A 56 2.16 -17.81 -7.51
CA LYS A 56 1.98 -19.17 -8.01
C LYS A 56 3.03 -19.57 -9.05
N LYS A 57 3.39 -18.67 -9.95
CA LYS A 57 4.50 -18.90 -10.90
C LYS A 57 5.82 -19.09 -10.17
N GLN A 58 6.12 -18.24 -9.17
CA GLN A 58 7.33 -18.35 -8.36
C GLN A 58 7.40 -19.69 -7.62
N GLU A 59 6.27 -20.21 -7.13
CA GLU A 59 6.18 -21.54 -6.51
C GLU A 59 6.59 -22.65 -7.49
N GLY A 60 6.07 -22.61 -8.72
CA GLY A 60 6.45 -23.56 -9.77
C GLY A 60 7.94 -23.52 -10.11
N LEU A 61 8.53 -22.30 -10.19
CA LEU A 61 9.98 -22.14 -10.41
C LEU A 61 10.80 -22.70 -9.24
N LYS A 62 10.34 -22.49 -8.00
CA LYS A 62 11.00 -23.02 -6.81
C LYS A 62 11.00 -24.55 -6.81
N GLN A 63 9.87 -25.19 -7.12
CA GLN A 63 9.80 -26.65 -7.17
C GLN A 63 10.76 -27.23 -8.21
N GLN A 64 10.86 -26.61 -9.39
CA GLN A 64 11.83 -26.97 -10.40
C GLN A 64 13.27 -26.76 -9.91
N THR A 65 13.54 -25.66 -9.19
CA THR A 65 14.87 -25.34 -8.65
C THR A 65 15.37 -26.40 -7.67
N ILE A 66 14.52 -26.83 -6.72
CA ILE A 66 14.88 -27.78 -5.66
C ILE A 66 15.28 -29.15 -6.23
N GLY A 67 14.65 -29.57 -7.34
CA GLY A 67 14.90 -30.87 -7.98
C GLY A 67 16.17 -30.93 -8.83
N LEU A 68 16.93 -29.83 -8.95
CA LEU A 68 18.10 -29.78 -9.82
C LEU A 68 19.42 -30.03 -9.08
N SER A 69 20.38 -30.63 -9.79
CA SER A 69 21.80 -30.62 -9.37
C SER A 69 22.49 -29.31 -9.76
N ARG A 70 23.60 -28.98 -9.08
CA ARG A 70 24.41 -27.79 -9.38
C ARG A 70 24.93 -27.75 -10.83
N ASN A 71 25.12 -28.91 -11.45
CA ASN A 71 25.63 -29.02 -12.81
C ASN A 71 24.54 -28.98 -13.89
N SER A 72 23.27 -28.86 -13.51
CA SER A 72 22.17 -28.84 -14.45
C SER A 72 22.22 -27.63 -15.39
N SER A 73 22.08 -27.86 -16.70
CA SER A 73 21.94 -26.80 -17.71
C SER A 73 20.64 -26.01 -17.54
N LYS A 74 19.60 -26.62 -16.95
CA LYS A 74 18.29 -25.98 -16.69
C LYS A 74 18.35 -24.78 -15.76
N LEU A 75 19.45 -24.60 -14.99
CA LEU A 75 19.61 -23.45 -14.11
C LEU A 75 19.64 -22.11 -14.87
N LYS A 76 20.18 -22.10 -16.11
CA LYS A 76 20.14 -20.92 -16.98
C LYS A 76 18.70 -20.57 -17.41
N ASP A 77 17.92 -21.59 -17.76
CA ASP A 77 16.52 -21.40 -18.16
C ASP A 77 15.69 -20.89 -16.99
N LEU A 78 15.92 -21.40 -15.77
CA LEU A 78 15.26 -20.93 -14.57
C LEU A 78 15.66 -19.47 -14.24
N ALA A 79 16.92 -19.11 -14.42
CA ALA A 79 17.37 -17.72 -14.25
C ALA A 79 16.68 -16.77 -15.26
N TYR A 80 16.51 -17.20 -16.50
CA TYR A 80 15.75 -16.46 -17.50
C TYR A 80 14.26 -16.33 -17.14
N GLN A 81 13.63 -17.42 -16.71
CA GLN A 81 12.24 -17.35 -16.25
C GLN A 81 12.08 -16.45 -15.02
N GLN A 82 13.07 -16.42 -14.14
CA GLN A 82 13.10 -15.50 -12.99
C GLN A 82 13.20 -14.04 -13.46
N GLN A 83 13.94 -13.75 -14.54
CA GLN A 83 13.97 -12.42 -15.15
C GLN A 83 12.59 -12.02 -15.69
N ILE A 84 11.89 -12.91 -16.39
CA ILE A 84 10.54 -12.66 -16.89
C ILE A 84 9.59 -12.31 -15.73
N LEU A 85 9.67 -13.04 -14.62
CA LEU A 85 8.85 -12.79 -13.43
C LEU A 85 9.17 -11.42 -12.82
N GLN A 86 10.46 -11.04 -12.79
CA GLN A 86 10.88 -9.71 -12.35
C GLN A 86 10.29 -8.60 -13.22
N ASP A 87 10.30 -8.77 -14.53
CA ASP A 87 9.76 -7.77 -15.47
C ASP A 87 8.24 -7.64 -15.34
N GLN A 88 7.54 -8.75 -15.07
CA GLN A 88 6.11 -8.73 -14.73
C GLN A 88 5.85 -7.97 -13.43
N LEU A 89 6.66 -8.19 -12.38
CA LEU A 89 6.54 -7.44 -11.13
C LEU A 89 6.81 -5.94 -11.33
N LYS A 90 7.76 -5.56 -12.18
CA LYS A 90 8.01 -4.15 -12.53
C LYS A 90 6.78 -3.51 -13.18
N LYS A 91 6.08 -4.22 -14.09
CA LYS A 91 4.84 -3.71 -14.70
C LYS A 91 3.76 -3.48 -13.64
N ILE A 92 3.57 -4.43 -12.72
CA ILE A 92 2.63 -4.28 -11.59
C ILE A 92 3.04 -3.10 -10.71
N THR A 93 4.32 -2.93 -10.41
CA THR A 93 4.84 -1.81 -9.61
C THR A 93 4.50 -0.46 -10.26
N ASN A 94 4.63 -0.35 -11.58
CA ASN A 94 4.26 0.86 -12.32
C ASN A 94 2.74 1.13 -12.26
N GLN A 95 1.91 0.10 -12.34
CA GLN A 95 0.46 0.24 -12.15
C GLN A 95 0.12 0.73 -10.74
N ILE A 96 0.76 0.17 -9.71
CA ILE A 96 0.61 0.62 -8.32
C ILE A 96 1.05 2.08 -8.17
N LEU A 97 2.17 2.46 -8.78
CA LEU A 97 2.66 3.83 -8.74
C LEU A 97 1.67 4.82 -9.41
N ASN A 98 1.03 4.42 -10.51
CA ASN A 98 0.01 5.26 -11.15
C ASN A 98 -1.22 5.40 -10.24
N ILE A 99 -1.71 4.30 -9.67
CA ILE A 99 -2.84 4.34 -8.73
C ILE A 99 -2.51 5.16 -7.48
N SER A 100 -1.27 5.14 -6.99
CA SER A 100 -0.87 5.91 -5.80
C SER A 100 -0.96 7.43 -5.99
N LYS A 101 -1.08 7.90 -7.22
CA LYS A 101 -1.34 9.31 -7.53
C LYS A 101 -2.82 9.67 -7.37
N GLU A 102 -3.70 8.68 -7.45
CA GLU A 102 -5.15 8.86 -7.41
C GLU A 102 -5.73 8.60 -6.02
N THR A 103 -5.00 7.85 -5.16
CA THR A 103 -5.52 7.45 -3.85
C THR A 103 -4.41 7.23 -2.81
N PHE A 104 -4.72 7.51 -1.54
CA PHE A 104 -3.89 7.15 -0.38
C PHE A 104 -4.02 5.67 0.06
N ALA A 105 -4.84 4.88 -0.63
CA ALA A 105 -5.01 3.45 -0.33
C ALA A 105 -3.72 2.64 -0.59
N ILE A 106 -2.78 3.17 -1.39
CA ILE A 106 -1.46 2.60 -1.59
C ILE A 106 -0.55 3.04 -0.44
N THR A 107 -0.35 2.13 0.51
CA THR A 107 0.40 2.43 1.72
C THR A 107 1.92 2.35 1.51
N PRO A 108 2.74 3.10 2.28
CA PRO A 108 4.20 2.95 2.26
C PRO A 108 4.67 1.54 2.60
N GLN A 109 3.90 0.80 3.41
CA GLN A 109 4.19 -0.59 3.73
C GLN A 109 4.08 -1.48 2.49
N LEU A 110 3.11 -1.24 1.60
CA LEU A 110 2.99 -1.96 0.33
C LEU A 110 4.22 -1.70 -0.55
N SER A 111 4.62 -0.44 -0.70
CA SER A 111 5.80 -0.04 -1.48
C SER A 111 7.07 -0.70 -0.96
N LYS A 112 7.28 -0.71 0.36
CA LYS A 112 8.41 -1.38 1.02
C LYS A 112 8.40 -2.89 0.76
N THR A 113 7.24 -3.53 0.86
CA THR A 113 7.09 -4.98 0.64
C THR A 113 7.41 -5.34 -0.81
N ILE A 114 6.91 -4.58 -1.78
CA ILE A 114 7.19 -4.79 -3.21
C ILE A 114 8.67 -4.58 -3.52
N GLY A 115 9.31 -3.55 -2.96
CA GLY A 115 10.73 -3.31 -3.12
C GLY A 115 11.58 -4.48 -2.59
N GLY A 116 11.28 -5.00 -1.40
CA GLY A 116 11.91 -6.19 -0.84
C GLY A 116 11.69 -7.43 -1.69
N THR A 117 10.48 -7.60 -2.24
CA THR A 117 10.14 -8.70 -3.15
C THR A 117 10.97 -8.64 -4.43
N ASN A 118 11.09 -7.47 -5.04
CA ASN A 118 11.90 -7.29 -6.25
C ASN A 118 13.37 -7.62 -5.99
N ASN A 119 13.91 -7.21 -4.84
CA ASN A 119 15.27 -7.58 -4.44
C ASN A 119 15.43 -9.10 -4.27
N SER A 120 14.48 -9.78 -3.65
CA SER A 120 14.54 -11.24 -3.48
C SER A 120 14.50 -11.97 -4.84
N ILE A 121 13.73 -11.48 -5.81
CA ILE A 121 13.70 -12.02 -7.18
C ILE A 121 15.05 -11.80 -7.87
N GLU A 122 15.64 -10.63 -7.73
CA GLU A 122 16.95 -10.31 -8.29
C GLU A 122 18.05 -11.24 -7.69
N GLN A 123 18.06 -11.40 -6.36
CA GLN A 123 18.99 -12.31 -5.70
C GLN A 123 18.78 -13.76 -6.15
N THR A 124 17.54 -14.19 -6.35
CA THR A 124 17.25 -15.51 -6.89
C THR A 124 17.93 -15.73 -8.25
N LYS A 125 17.80 -14.76 -9.17
CA LYS A 125 18.44 -14.81 -10.49
C LYS A 125 19.96 -14.93 -10.38
N ILE A 126 20.58 -14.13 -9.52
CA ILE A 126 22.03 -14.17 -9.27
C ILE A 126 22.45 -15.56 -8.73
N TYR A 127 21.72 -16.08 -7.74
CA TYR A 127 22.06 -17.40 -7.16
C TYR A 127 21.86 -18.56 -8.15
N LEU A 128 20.85 -18.51 -9.02
CA LEU A 128 20.65 -19.50 -10.09
C LEU A 128 21.81 -19.46 -11.10
N THR A 129 22.23 -18.25 -11.48
CA THR A 129 23.38 -18.06 -12.38
C THR A 129 24.68 -18.59 -11.75
N ASN A 130 24.85 -18.38 -10.44
CA ASN A 130 26.00 -18.88 -9.67
C ASN A 130 25.82 -20.33 -9.19
N ARG A 131 24.81 -21.05 -9.67
CA ARG A 131 24.52 -22.45 -9.35
C ARG A 131 24.32 -22.73 -7.85
N ASN A 132 23.93 -21.73 -7.08
CA ASN A 132 23.64 -21.85 -5.65
C ASN A 132 22.14 -22.09 -5.41
N ILE A 133 21.73 -23.37 -5.57
CA ILE A 133 20.34 -23.80 -5.49
C ILE A 133 19.72 -23.50 -4.13
N LYS A 134 20.48 -23.67 -3.04
CA LYS A 134 19.99 -23.45 -1.67
C LYS A 134 19.58 -21.99 -1.45
N GLU A 135 20.45 -21.05 -1.78
CA GLU A 135 20.15 -19.63 -1.62
C GLU A 135 19.13 -19.13 -2.66
N ALA A 136 19.13 -19.69 -3.87
CA ALA A 136 18.07 -19.42 -4.85
C ALA A 136 16.70 -19.80 -4.31
N SER A 137 16.54 -21.04 -3.81
CA SER A 137 15.28 -21.53 -3.24
C SER A 137 14.83 -20.73 -2.03
N LYS A 138 15.75 -20.30 -1.16
CA LYS A 138 15.45 -19.42 -0.02
C LYS A 138 14.90 -18.06 -0.49
N ASN A 139 15.54 -17.46 -1.47
CA ASN A 139 15.09 -16.15 -2.01
C ASN A 139 13.78 -16.30 -2.80
N GLN A 140 13.51 -17.45 -3.44
CA GLN A 140 12.21 -17.74 -4.03
C GLN A 140 11.10 -17.79 -2.98
N ASN A 141 11.36 -18.36 -1.79
CA ASN A 141 10.41 -18.31 -0.67
C ASN A 141 10.13 -16.86 -0.21
N LEU A 142 11.17 -16.04 -0.03
CA LEU A 142 11.02 -14.65 0.36
C LEU A 142 10.24 -13.86 -0.69
N SER A 143 10.44 -14.17 -1.98
CA SER A 143 9.69 -13.56 -3.07
C SER A 143 8.20 -13.92 -3.01
N MET A 144 7.87 -15.18 -2.79
CA MET A 144 6.48 -15.65 -2.64
C MET A 144 5.80 -15.01 -1.43
N GLU A 145 6.50 -14.97 -0.29
CA GLU A 145 6.01 -14.31 0.92
C GLU A 145 5.72 -12.84 0.66
N GLY A 146 6.65 -12.13 0.02
CA GLY A 146 6.50 -10.72 -0.33
C GLY A 146 5.34 -10.47 -1.30
N LEU A 147 5.16 -11.30 -2.33
CA LEU A 147 4.04 -11.21 -3.27
C LEU A 147 2.69 -11.42 -2.56
N ASN A 148 2.58 -12.46 -1.72
CA ASN A 148 1.37 -12.75 -0.96
C ASN A 148 1.05 -11.65 0.05
N LYS A 149 2.06 -11.11 0.75
CA LYS A 149 1.90 -10.00 1.69
C LYS A 149 1.48 -8.72 0.97
N SER A 150 1.99 -8.47 -0.23
CA SER A 150 1.57 -7.34 -1.06
C SER A 150 0.10 -7.48 -1.49
N ALA A 151 -0.31 -8.67 -1.92
CA ALA A 151 -1.70 -8.96 -2.26
C ALA A 151 -2.65 -8.77 -1.05
N LEU A 152 -2.24 -9.23 0.13
CA LEU A 152 -3.00 -9.04 1.37
C LEU A 152 -3.12 -7.56 1.76
N ASN A 153 -2.06 -6.77 1.60
CA ASN A 153 -2.11 -5.33 1.86
C ASN A 153 -3.11 -4.63 0.93
N ILE A 154 -3.11 -4.97 -0.36
CA ILE A 154 -4.10 -4.44 -1.32
C ILE A 154 -5.53 -4.87 -0.95
N PHE A 155 -5.73 -6.12 -0.55
CA PHE A 155 -7.03 -6.60 -0.10
C PHE A 155 -7.56 -5.78 1.08
N LYS A 156 -6.73 -5.51 2.08
CA LYS A 156 -7.08 -4.65 3.22
C LYS A 156 -7.43 -3.24 2.76
N SER A 157 -6.65 -2.65 1.86
CA SER A 157 -6.95 -1.33 1.30
C SER A 157 -8.31 -1.29 0.59
N ILE A 158 -8.68 -2.34 -0.15
CA ILE A 158 -9.99 -2.45 -0.78
C ILE A 158 -11.12 -2.52 0.28
N GLN A 159 -10.92 -3.30 1.35
CA GLN A 159 -11.90 -3.40 2.43
C GLN A 159 -12.09 -2.05 3.13
N ASP A 160 -11.00 -1.37 3.46
CA ASP A 160 -11.02 -0.07 4.13
C ASP A 160 -11.72 1.00 3.27
N MET A 161 -11.43 1.05 1.95
CA MET A 161 -12.13 1.95 1.03
C MET A 161 -13.63 1.68 0.96
N LYS A 162 -14.03 0.41 0.92
CA LYS A 162 -15.44 0.04 0.90
C LYS A 162 -16.15 0.37 2.21
N ALA A 163 -15.47 0.19 3.34
CA ALA A 163 -16.01 0.49 4.67
C ALA A 163 -16.17 1.99 4.89
N SER A 164 -15.22 2.80 4.41
CA SER A 164 -15.27 4.27 4.53
C SER A 164 -16.16 4.93 3.48
N GLY A 165 -16.50 4.23 2.40
CA GLY A 165 -17.20 4.80 1.25
C GLY A 165 -16.37 5.85 0.49
N SER A 166 -15.04 5.86 0.67
CA SER A 166 -14.12 6.84 0.09
C SER A 166 -13.04 6.18 -0.75
N ALA A 167 -12.97 6.52 -2.02
CA ALA A 167 -11.90 6.09 -2.92
C ALA A 167 -10.56 6.80 -2.67
N SER A 168 -10.59 7.98 -2.03
CA SER A 168 -9.38 8.75 -1.77
C SER A 168 -8.43 8.10 -0.77
N GLY A 169 -8.96 7.25 0.12
CA GLY A 169 -8.16 6.63 1.20
C GLY A 169 -7.72 7.65 2.26
N PHE A 170 -8.33 8.84 2.32
CA PHE A 170 -7.93 9.90 3.24
C PHE A 170 -8.07 9.49 4.71
N GLU A 171 -9.09 8.71 5.06
CA GLU A 171 -9.23 8.20 6.43
C GLU A 171 -8.09 7.25 6.81
N GLN A 172 -7.64 6.40 5.87
CA GLN A 172 -6.48 5.53 6.05
C GLN A 172 -5.21 6.35 6.25
N PHE A 173 -5.06 7.42 5.47
CA PHE A 173 -3.96 8.38 5.64
C PHE A 173 -3.96 8.99 7.03
N LEU A 174 -5.10 9.48 7.53
CA LEU A 174 -5.22 10.04 8.88
C LEU A 174 -4.88 9.00 9.96
N LYS A 175 -5.37 7.77 9.84
CA LYS A 175 -5.01 6.68 10.77
C LYS A 175 -3.51 6.40 10.78
N MET A 176 -2.86 6.37 9.62
CA MET A 176 -1.41 6.19 9.54
C MET A 176 -0.65 7.35 10.19
N MET A 177 -1.09 8.58 9.97
CA MET A 177 -0.49 9.77 10.61
C MET A 177 -0.61 9.70 12.14
N GLN A 178 -1.77 9.33 12.67
CA GLN A 178 -1.97 9.13 14.11
C GLN A 178 -1.09 8.00 14.66
N GLN A 179 -0.97 6.89 13.95
CA GLN A 179 -0.12 5.78 14.35
C GLN A 179 1.36 6.17 14.38
N MET A 180 1.84 6.90 13.37
CA MET A 180 3.21 7.41 13.33
C MET A 180 3.49 8.41 14.46
N ALA A 181 2.53 9.30 14.76
CA ALA A 181 2.64 10.23 15.87
C ALA A 181 2.74 9.49 17.22
N GLY A 182 1.94 8.44 17.41
CA GLY A 182 2.02 7.58 18.61
C GLY A 182 3.35 6.84 18.73
N GLN A 183 3.88 6.32 17.61
CA GLN A 183 5.21 5.68 17.58
C GLN A 183 6.31 6.68 17.92
N GLN A 184 6.26 7.90 17.38
CA GLN A 184 7.22 8.96 17.69
C GLN A 184 7.18 9.35 19.16
N GLN A 185 5.99 9.47 19.75
CA GLN A 185 5.82 9.75 21.17
C GLN A 185 6.43 8.64 22.03
N GLY A 186 6.21 7.36 21.68
CA GLY A 186 6.82 6.22 22.37
C GLY A 186 8.35 6.20 22.27
N LEU A 187 8.92 6.59 21.12
CA LEU A 187 10.37 6.73 20.95
C LEU A 187 10.93 7.88 21.80
N ASN A 188 10.24 9.01 21.86
CA ASN A 188 10.65 10.14 22.68
C ASN A 188 10.68 9.77 24.18
N GLN A 189 9.68 9.06 24.68
CA GLN A 189 9.65 8.56 26.07
C GLN A 189 10.81 7.60 26.36
N LYS A 190 11.12 6.67 25.44
CA LYS A 190 12.28 5.77 25.58
C LYS A 190 13.59 6.54 25.56
N GLY A 191 13.71 7.59 24.75
CA GLY A 191 14.88 8.47 24.69
C GLY A 191 15.13 9.20 26.01
N VAL A 192 14.08 9.75 26.63
CA VAL A 192 14.17 10.40 27.93
C VAL A 192 14.64 9.42 29.02
N ASN A 193 14.09 8.22 29.07
CA ASN A 193 14.47 7.19 30.02
C ASN A 193 15.93 6.72 29.86
N LEU A 194 16.48 6.77 28.64
CA LEU A 194 17.88 6.43 28.37
C LEU A 194 18.87 7.56 28.73
N SER A 195 18.43 8.81 28.68
CA SER A 195 19.30 9.97 28.96
C SER A 195 19.64 10.14 30.45
N LEU A 196 18.97 9.42 31.35
CA LEU A 196 19.15 9.52 32.81
C LEU A 196 20.35 8.71 33.36
N GLY A 197 21.09 7.98 32.51
CA GLY A 197 22.24 7.14 32.91
C GLY A 197 23.60 7.71 32.51
N LYS A 198 24.54 7.76 33.44
CA LYS A 198 25.89 8.36 33.24
C LYS A 198 26.88 7.57 32.37
N LYS A 199 26.61 6.32 32.00
CA LYS A 199 27.40 5.51 31.03
C LYS A 199 26.47 4.55 30.31
N ALA A 200 26.50 4.58 28.97
CA ALA A 200 25.71 3.67 28.17
C ALA A 200 26.27 2.23 28.25
N THR A 201 25.48 1.33 28.83
CA THR A 201 25.74 -0.12 28.82
C THR A 201 25.56 -0.68 27.41
N ALA A 202 26.07 -1.88 27.13
CA ALA A 202 25.89 -2.56 25.83
C ALA A 202 24.40 -2.70 25.47
N ILE A 203 23.52 -2.94 26.44
CA ILE A 203 22.07 -3.01 26.29
C ILE A 203 21.50 -1.64 25.87
N GLN A 204 21.95 -0.54 26.49
CA GLN A 204 21.50 0.81 26.13
C GLN A 204 21.95 1.20 24.74
N GLN A 205 23.16 0.80 24.30
CA GLN A 205 23.63 1.00 22.91
C GLN A 205 22.77 0.24 21.91
N GLN A 206 22.37 -1.00 22.23
CA GLN A 206 21.48 -1.79 21.37
C GLN A 206 20.08 -1.19 21.28
N ILE A 207 19.53 -0.70 22.39
CA ILE A 207 18.25 0.01 22.41
C ILE A 207 18.35 1.29 21.59
N MET A 208 19.41 2.07 21.75
CA MET A 208 19.64 3.29 20.97
C MET A 208 19.73 3.01 19.47
N LYS A 209 20.42 1.93 19.06
CA LYS A 209 20.49 1.50 17.67
C LYS A 209 19.12 1.12 17.13
N SER A 210 18.30 0.40 17.89
CA SER A 210 16.93 0.03 17.51
C SER A 210 16.01 1.25 17.41
N MET A 211 16.19 2.25 18.27
CA MET A 211 15.46 3.52 18.23
C MET A 211 15.81 4.32 16.98
N LEU A 212 17.09 4.42 16.62
CA LEU A 212 17.54 5.09 15.40
C LEU A 212 16.95 4.42 14.16
N GLN A 213 16.92 3.09 14.11
CA GLN A 213 16.29 2.35 13.01
C GLN A 213 14.78 2.64 12.91
N SER A 214 14.09 2.63 14.06
CA SER A 214 12.66 2.95 14.13
C SER A 214 12.37 4.39 13.67
N GLN A 215 13.20 5.34 14.09
CA GLN A 215 13.07 6.74 13.72
C GLN A 215 13.33 6.96 12.23
N ASN A 216 14.31 6.29 11.65
CA ASN A 216 14.56 6.31 10.21
C ASN A 216 13.38 5.71 9.43
N ASN A 217 12.80 4.62 9.92
CA ASN A 217 11.61 4.03 9.30
C ASN A 217 10.40 4.98 9.31
N ILE A 218 10.14 5.65 10.45
CA ILE A 218 9.06 6.67 10.56
C ILE A 218 9.32 7.81 9.58
N ARG A 219 10.57 8.29 9.50
CA ARG A 219 10.96 9.38 8.61
C ARG A 219 10.79 9.02 7.13
N GLN A 220 11.13 7.78 6.75
CA GLN A 220 10.91 7.28 5.39
C GLN A 220 9.42 7.17 5.06
N GLN A 221 8.61 6.60 5.98
CA GLN A 221 7.16 6.49 5.81
C GLN A 221 6.50 7.86 5.67
N LEU A 222 6.91 8.83 6.50
CA LEU A 222 6.41 10.19 6.44
C LEU A 222 6.78 10.88 5.12
N SER A 223 8.02 10.71 4.65
CA SER A 223 8.46 11.26 3.37
C SER A 223 7.65 10.68 2.20
N GLU A 224 7.36 9.39 2.22
CA GLU A 224 6.55 8.73 1.21
C GLU A 224 5.09 9.22 1.23
N LEU A 225 4.51 9.38 2.42
CA LEU A 225 3.17 9.94 2.58
C LEU A 225 3.08 11.39 2.07
N ILE A 226 4.08 12.23 2.36
CA ILE A 226 4.15 13.59 1.86
C ILE A 226 4.23 13.61 0.33
N LYS A 227 5.03 12.72 -0.28
CA LYS A 227 5.09 12.61 -1.74
C LYS A 227 3.72 12.24 -2.34
N GLN A 228 3.04 11.25 -1.74
CA GLN A 228 1.70 10.84 -2.18
C GLN A 228 0.69 11.98 -2.06
N MET A 229 0.71 12.71 -0.95
CA MET A 229 -0.16 13.87 -0.73
C MET A 229 0.07 14.97 -1.77
N ASN A 230 1.35 15.30 -2.05
CA ASN A 230 1.70 16.32 -3.05
C ASN A 230 1.30 15.89 -4.48
N GLN A 231 1.37 14.60 -4.79
CA GLN A 231 0.94 14.08 -6.08
C GLN A 231 -0.58 14.07 -6.23
N SER A 232 -1.31 13.68 -5.18
CA SER A 232 -2.78 13.66 -5.18
C SER A 232 -3.37 15.06 -5.17
N GLY A 233 -2.76 16.02 -4.45
CA GLY A 233 -3.21 17.41 -4.39
C GLY A 233 -3.05 18.16 -5.71
N LYS A 234 -2.04 17.84 -6.53
CA LYS A 234 -1.84 18.45 -7.85
C LYS A 234 -2.88 18.00 -8.88
N GLN A 235 -3.49 16.84 -8.73
CA GLN A 235 -4.51 16.33 -9.64
C GLN A 235 -5.91 16.85 -9.32
N GLN A 236 -6.20 17.18 -8.06
CA GLN A 236 -7.48 17.76 -7.65
C GLN A 236 -7.60 19.27 -7.91
N GLY A 237 -6.50 19.94 -8.18
CA GLY A 237 -6.48 21.38 -8.47
C GLY A 237 -6.54 21.75 -9.96
N GLN A 238 -6.69 20.77 -10.87
CA GLN A 238 -6.76 20.97 -12.32
C GLN A 238 -8.12 20.53 -12.92
N GLY A 239 -9.17 20.36 -12.09
CA GLY A 239 -10.53 20.07 -12.51
C GLY A 239 -11.46 21.28 -12.39
#